data_488b5f47fac8e77a6f140e545feb4519
#
_entry.id   488b5f47fac8e77a6f140e545feb4519
#
_cell.length_a   1.000
_cell.length_b   1.000
_cell.length_c   1.000
_cell.angle_alpha   90.00
_cell.angle_beta   90.00
_cell.angle_gamma   90.00
#
_symmetry.space_group_name_H-M   'P 1'
#
loop_
_entity.id
_entity.type
_entity.pdbx_description
1 polymer ?
#
loop_
_entity_poly.entity_id
_entity_poly.type
_entity_poly.pdbx_seq_one_letter_code
_entity_poly.pdbx_strand_id
1 'polypeptide(L)'
;MSDGKTILDADAIQRGLTRVAHEIAERNTDIDRVGLIGIQRGGIHLARRLARLLGDIWGQRVPCGVIDVSMHRDDIAHRGVVTVQPTEVPFDVEGRIIVLVDDVLFKGRTVRAALDAVHYLGRPQCIQLAVLVDRGHRELPIKPDFVGKNVPT
;
A
#
# COMPACT_ATOMS: atom_id res chain seq x y z
N MET A 1 -0.52 -20.75 -3.33
CA MET A 1 -0.97 -21.51 -2.19
C MET A 1 -0.65 -22.94 -2.41
N SER A 2 0.19 -23.44 -1.56
CA SER A 2 0.76 -24.75 -1.76
C SER A 2 -0.24 -25.88 -1.61
N ASP A 3 -1.22 -25.72 -0.77
CA ASP A 3 -2.19 -26.76 -0.46
C ASP A 3 -3.56 -26.53 -1.09
N GLY A 4 -3.67 -25.56 -1.96
CA GLY A 4 -4.92 -25.23 -2.61
C GLY A 4 -5.93 -24.50 -1.74
N LYS A 5 -5.60 -24.21 -0.50
CA LYS A 5 -6.50 -23.46 0.37
C LYS A 5 -6.49 -21.99 0.02
N THR A 6 -7.68 -21.40 0.02
CA THR A 6 -7.82 -19.98 -0.17
C THR A 6 -7.74 -19.28 1.19
N ILE A 7 -6.74 -18.45 1.39
CA ILE A 7 -6.58 -17.68 2.63
C ILE A 7 -7.70 -16.65 2.76
N LEU A 8 -8.03 -15.99 1.65
CA LEU A 8 -9.12 -15.03 1.57
C LEU A 8 -9.89 -15.25 0.27
N ASP A 9 -11.19 -15.44 0.39
CA ASP A 9 -12.06 -15.44 -0.78
C ASP A 9 -12.47 -14.01 -1.12
N ALA A 10 -13.23 -13.84 -2.20
CA ALA A 10 -13.64 -12.53 -2.69
C ALA A 10 -14.45 -11.75 -1.65
N ASP A 11 -15.35 -12.42 -0.93
CA ASP A 11 -16.16 -11.78 0.08
C ASP A 11 -15.33 -11.33 1.29
N ALA A 12 -14.37 -12.16 1.70
CA ALA A 12 -13.48 -11.82 2.80
C ALA A 12 -12.58 -10.64 2.43
N ILE A 13 -12.09 -10.59 1.19
CA ILE A 13 -11.30 -9.46 0.70
C ILE A 13 -12.15 -8.20 0.73
N GLN A 14 -13.37 -8.26 0.23
CA GLN A 14 -14.24 -7.08 0.20
C GLN A 14 -14.55 -6.58 1.60
N ARG A 15 -14.85 -7.47 2.54
CA ARG A 15 -15.09 -7.10 3.93
C ARG A 15 -13.85 -6.48 4.57
N GLY A 16 -12.69 -7.08 4.31
CA GLY A 16 -11.41 -6.57 4.81
C GLY A 16 -11.10 -5.17 4.30
N LEU A 17 -11.28 -4.96 3.00
CA LEU A 17 -11.03 -3.64 2.40
C LEU A 17 -12.02 -2.60 2.91
N THR A 18 -13.28 -2.95 3.06
CA THR A 18 -14.30 -2.05 3.61
C THR A 18 -13.93 -1.63 5.03
N ARG A 19 -13.51 -2.59 5.86
CA ARG A 19 -13.09 -2.28 7.22
C ARG A 19 -11.84 -1.40 7.22
N VAL A 20 -10.86 -1.71 6.40
CA VAL A 20 -9.63 -0.92 6.30
C VAL A 20 -9.95 0.51 5.85
N ALA A 21 -10.85 0.68 4.89
CA ALA A 21 -11.26 2.02 4.43
C ALA A 21 -11.87 2.82 5.59
N HIS A 22 -12.73 2.22 6.40
CA HIS A 22 -13.31 2.90 7.56
C HIS A 22 -12.25 3.22 8.62
N GLU A 23 -11.28 2.34 8.81
CA GLU A 23 -10.16 2.59 9.74
C GLU A 23 -9.30 3.75 9.27
N ILE A 24 -9.02 3.81 7.97
CA ILE A 24 -8.28 4.93 7.40
C ILE A 24 -9.05 6.24 7.59
N ALA A 25 -10.35 6.20 7.32
CA ALA A 25 -11.21 7.38 7.47
C ALA A 25 -11.28 7.84 8.91
N GLU A 26 -11.36 6.91 9.84
CA GLU A 26 -11.44 7.22 11.27
C GLU A 26 -10.15 7.86 11.78
N ARG A 27 -9.01 7.37 11.30
CA ARG A 27 -7.71 7.89 11.72
C ARG A 27 -7.38 9.25 11.11
N ASN A 28 -7.89 9.53 9.91
CA ASN A 28 -7.52 10.72 9.14
C ASN A 28 -8.70 11.66 9.00
N THR A 29 -8.69 12.74 9.76
CA THR A 29 -9.74 13.76 9.72
C THR A 29 -9.47 14.82 8.65
N ASP A 30 -8.22 15.01 8.26
CA ASP A 30 -7.84 15.98 7.23
C ASP A 30 -7.90 15.30 5.86
N ILE A 31 -9.12 15.08 5.38
CA ILE A 31 -9.38 14.26 4.21
C ILE A 31 -8.80 14.83 2.92
N ASP A 32 -8.64 16.15 2.84
CA ASP A 32 -8.10 16.81 1.65
C ASP A 32 -6.61 16.51 1.44
N ARG A 33 -5.92 16.09 2.48
CA ARG A 33 -4.49 15.80 2.41
C ARG A 33 -4.18 14.34 2.10
N VAL A 34 -5.15 13.46 2.19
CA VAL A 34 -4.90 12.02 2.02
C VAL A 34 -4.75 11.67 0.54
N GLY A 35 -3.69 10.95 0.22
CA GLY A 35 -3.48 10.36 -1.09
C GLY A 35 -3.02 8.91 -0.92
N LEU A 36 -3.49 8.03 -1.78
CA LEU A 36 -3.13 6.62 -1.75
C LEU A 36 -2.10 6.32 -2.82
N ILE A 37 -1.13 5.49 -2.49
CA ILE A 37 -0.14 5.01 -3.46
C ILE A 37 -0.06 3.49 -3.35
N GLY A 38 -0.43 2.80 -4.42
CA GLY A 38 -0.31 1.37 -4.50
C GLY A 38 1.10 0.97 -4.92
N ILE A 39 1.64 -0.04 -4.24
CA ILE A 39 2.94 -0.59 -4.59
C ILE A 39 2.74 -1.63 -5.68
N GLN A 40 3.43 -1.46 -6.78
CA GLN A 40 3.34 -2.35 -7.92
C GLN A 40 4.04 -3.68 -7.58
N ARG A 41 3.36 -4.84 -7.84
CA ARG A 41 2.09 -4.91 -8.58
C ARG A 41 0.89 -5.11 -7.66
N GLY A 42 1.03 -5.85 -6.58
CA GLY A 42 -0.08 -6.32 -5.77
C GLY A 42 -0.93 -5.23 -5.15
N GLY A 43 -0.34 -4.06 -4.91
CA GLY A 43 -1.04 -2.97 -4.27
C GLY A 43 -1.89 -2.11 -5.19
N ILE A 44 -1.75 -2.25 -6.52
CA ILE A 44 -2.41 -1.34 -7.46
C ILE A 44 -3.94 -1.42 -7.36
N HIS A 45 -4.48 -2.62 -7.53
CA HIS A 45 -5.93 -2.80 -7.51
C HIS A 45 -6.51 -2.49 -6.13
N LEU A 46 -5.77 -2.88 -5.09
CA LEU A 46 -6.21 -2.63 -3.72
C LEU A 46 -6.25 -1.13 -3.42
N ALA A 47 -5.24 -0.39 -3.85
CA ALA A 47 -5.22 1.06 -3.66
C ALA A 47 -6.39 1.73 -4.37
N ARG A 48 -6.68 1.32 -5.60
CA ARG A 48 -7.81 1.86 -6.36
C ARG A 48 -9.14 1.54 -5.69
N ARG A 49 -9.31 0.32 -5.18
CA ARG A 49 -10.52 -0.08 -4.47
C ARG A 49 -10.69 0.70 -3.18
N LEU A 50 -9.60 0.88 -2.42
CA LEU A 50 -9.62 1.67 -1.19
C LEU A 50 -9.94 3.14 -1.49
N ALA A 51 -9.36 3.70 -2.56
CA ALA A 51 -9.64 5.08 -2.94
C ALA A 51 -11.11 5.26 -3.27
N ARG A 52 -11.73 4.29 -3.95
CA ARG A 52 -13.16 4.34 -4.25
C ARG A 52 -14.01 4.26 -2.99
N LEU A 53 -13.68 3.33 -2.09
CA LEU A 53 -14.39 3.18 -0.82
C LEU A 53 -14.29 4.45 0.03
N LEU A 54 -13.09 5.02 0.13
CA LEU A 54 -12.88 6.27 0.85
C LEU A 54 -13.62 7.42 0.20
N GLY A 55 -13.64 7.46 -1.12
CA GLY A 55 -14.40 8.47 -1.85
C GLY A 55 -15.88 8.44 -1.51
N ASP A 56 -16.44 7.23 -1.38
CA ASP A 56 -17.83 7.07 -0.98
C ASP A 56 -18.05 7.51 0.46
N ILE A 57 -17.12 7.18 1.35
CA ILE A 57 -17.21 7.58 2.77
C ILE A 57 -17.12 9.09 2.92
N TRP A 58 -16.19 9.72 2.22
CA TRP A 58 -15.91 11.15 2.35
C TRP A 58 -16.70 12.05 1.43
N GLY A 59 -17.37 11.47 0.43
CA GLY A 59 -18.13 12.25 -0.54
C GLY A 59 -17.27 13.08 -1.46
N GLN A 60 -16.02 12.67 -1.69
CA GLN A 60 -15.13 13.39 -2.61
C GLN A 60 -14.08 12.42 -3.15
N ARG A 61 -13.52 12.76 -4.31
CA ARG A 61 -12.52 11.94 -4.95
C ARG A 61 -11.23 11.92 -4.12
N VAL A 62 -10.65 10.72 -3.97
CA VAL A 62 -9.38 10.52 -3.27
C VAL A 62 -8.29 10.26 -4.30
N PRO A 63 -7.19 11.05 -4.30
CA PRO A 63 -6.10 10.82 -5.25
C PRO A 63 -5.45 9.46 -5.03
N CYS A 64 -5.11 8.80 -6.13
CA CYS A 64 -4.51 7.47 -6.09
C CYS A 64 -3.41 7.38 -7.15
N GLY A 65 -2.24 6.92 -6.74
CA GLY A 65 -1.10 6.72 -7.61
C GLY A 65 -0.53 5.33 -7.47
N VAL A 66 0.49 5.07 -8.26
CA VAL A 66 1.18 3.78 -8.31
C VAL A 66 2.67 4.03 -8.36
N ILE A 67 3.44 3.28 -7.56
CA ILE A 67 4.90 3.32 -7.65
C ILE A 67 5.46 1.94 -7.95
N ASP A 68 6.53 1.94 -8.73
CA ASP A 68 7.32 0.75 -9.01
C ASP A 68 8.58 0.81 -8.15
N VAL A 69 8.80 -0.22 -7.35
CA VAL A 69 9.92 -0.26 -6.41
C VAL A 69 11.09 -1.11 -6.94
N SER A 70 11.00 -1.58 -8.18
CA SER A 70 12.03 -2.44 -8.75
C SER A 70 13.42 -1.82 -8.70
N MET A 71 13.52 -0.51 -8.91
CA MET A 71 14.79 0.22 -8.90
C MET A 71 15.34 0.47 -7.52
N HIS A 72 14.58 0.17 -6.47
CA HIS A 72 14.92 0.47 -5.08
C HIS A 72 15.11 -0.78 -4.24
N ARG A 73 15.02 -1.98 -4.83
CA ARG A 73 15.14 -3.24 -4.10
C ARG A 73 16.60 -3.61 -3.91
N ASP A 74 16.90 -4.24 -2.78
CA ASP A 74 18.26 -4.63 -2.41
C ASP A 74 18.87 -5.64 -3.38
N ASP A 75 18.04 -6.46 -4.01
CA ASP A 75 18.50 -7.52 -4.90
C ASP A 75 18.69 -7.08 -6.35
N ILE A 76 18.47 -5.81 -6.65
CA ILE A 76 18.54 -5.31 -8.03
C ILE A 76 19.91 -5.49 -8.63
N ALA A 77 20.96 -5.34 -7.84
CA ALA A 77 22.34 -5.47 -8.30
C ALA A 77 22.66 -6.88 -8.80
N HIS A 78 21.91 -7.87 -8.38
CA HIS A 78 22.14 -9.26 -8.73
C HIS A 78 21.34 -9.72 -9.95
N ARG A 79 20.49 -8.85 -10.46
CA ARG A 79 19.61 -9.20 -11.59
C ARG A 79 20.21 -8.92 -12.96
N GLY A 80 21.09 -7.95 -13.04
CA GLY A 80 21.66 -7.50 -14.30
C GLY A 80 20.70 -6.67 -15.12
N VAL A 81 19.53 -7.22 -15.46
CA VAL A 81 18.50 -6.52 -16.23
C VAL A 81 17.23 -6.45 -15.40
N VAL A 82 16.65 -5.27 -15.28
CA VAL A 82 15.43 -5.04 -14.54
C VAL A 82 14.38 -4.42 -15.44
N THR A 83 13.20 -5.02 -15.49
CA THR A 83 12.07 -4.44 -16.19
C THR A 83 11.39 -3.46 -15.22
N VAL A 84 11.45 -2.19 -15.56
CA VAL A 84 10.86 -1.12 -14.74
C VAL A 84 9.46 -0.83 -15.24
N GLN A 85 8.49 -0.92 -14.34
CA GLN A 85 7.12 -0.52 -14.62
C GLN A 85 6.97 0.97 -14.32
N PRO A 86 6.08 1.67 -15.02
CA PRO A 86 5.92 3.11 -14.80
C PRO A 86 5.45 3.44 -13.39
N THR A 87 6.08 4.44 -12.81
CA THR A 87 5.58 5.09 -11.60
C THR A 87 4.67 6.23 -12.03
N GLU A 88 3.47 6.26 -11.49
CA GLU A 88 2.47 7.22 -11.89
C GLU A 88 1.74 7.74 -10.67
N VAL A 89 2.19 8.91 -10.19
CA VAL A 89 1.58 9.58 -9.05
C VAL A 89 1.07 10.93 -9.52
N PRO A 90 -0.21 11.02 -9.91
CA PRO A 90 -0.77 12.23 -10.54
C PRO A 90 -1.18 13.30 -9.54
N PHE A 91 -0.46 13.43 -8.44
CA PHE A 91 -0.68 14.46 -7.44
C PHE A 91 0.65 14.78 -6.76
N ASP A 92 0.70 15.95 -6.12
CA ASP A 92 1.89 16.37 -5.38
C ASP A 92 1.94 15.66 -4.03
N VAL A 93 3.04 14.98 -3.76
CA VAL A 93 3.26 14.25 -2.50
C VAL A 93 3.55 15.20 -1.35
N GLU A 94 4.06 16.39 -1.66
CA GLU A 94 4.51 17.35 -0.66
C GLU A 94 3.40 17.71 0.33
N GLY A 95 3.66 17.51 1.63
CA GLY A 95 2.72 17.88 2.68
C GLY A 95 1.50 16.97 2.81
N ARG A 96 1.40 15.93 2.01
CA ARG A 96 0.25 15.02 2.06
C ARG A 96 0.43 13.93 3.09
N ILE A 97 -0.69 13.35 3.48
CA ILE A 97 -0.74 12.10 4.24
C ILE A 97 -0.82 10.99 3.21
N ILE A 98 0.25 10.23 3.07
CA ILE A 98 0.33 9.17 2.08
C ILE A 98 -0.01 7.84 2.73
N VAL A 99 -0.98 7.12 2.17
CA VAL A 99 -1.29 5.76 2.56
C VAL A 99 -0.71 4.84 1.50
N LEU A 100 0.37 4.15 1.85
CA LEU A 100 0.95 3.12 0.98
C LEU A 100 0.11 1.86 1.09
N VAL A 101 -0.15 1.23 -0.03
CA VAL A 101 -1.02 0.05 -0.10
C VAL A 101 -0.28 -1.09 -0.78
N ASP A 102 -0.24 -2.24 -0.13
CA ASP A 102 0.30 -3.46 -0.71
C ASP A 102 -0.61 -4.65 -0.38
N ASP A 103 -0.42 -5.75 -1.09
CA ASP A 103 -1.24 -6.94 -0.86
C ASP A 103 -0.74 -7.73 0.36
N VAL A 104 0.54 -8.05 0.42
CA VAL A 104 1.11 -8.88 1.47
C VAL A 104 2.32 -8.22 2.09
N LEU A 105 2.34 -8.15 3.41
CA LEU A 105 3.51 -7.70 4.17
C LEU A 105 4.18 -8.91 4.78
N PHE A 106 5.47 -9.06 4.53
CA PHE A 106 6.25 -10.16 5.03
C PHE A 106 7.53 -9.64 5.69
N LYS A 107 8.64 -9.61 4.98
CA LYS A 107 9.91 -9.18 5.57
C LYS A 107 10.03 -7.65 5.73
N GLY A 108 9.30 -6.89 4.94
CA GLY A 108 9.30 -5.44 4.99
C GLY A 108 10.19 -4.78 3.95
N ARG A 109 10.92 -5.55 3.15
CA ARG A 109 11.85 -4.99 2.16
C ARG A 109 11.17 -4.19 1.06
N THR A 110 10.03 -4.67 0.59
CA THR A 110 9.27 -3.98 -0.45
C THR A 110 8.75 -2.64 0.07
N VAL A 111 8.27 -2.62 1.31
CA VAL A 111 7.79 -1.38 1.93
C VAL A 111 8.93 -0.40 2.13
N ARG A 112 10.10 -0.87 2.55
CA ARG A 112 11.27 0.01 2.69
C ARG A 112 11.61 0.66 1.37
N ALA A 113 11.63 -0.13 0.29
CA ALA A 113 11.87 0.41 -1.05
C ALA A 113 10.82 1.44 -1.45
N ALA A 114 9.56 1.19 -1.08
CA ALA A 114 8.47 2.12 -1.35
C ALA A 114 8.62 3.44 -0.59
N LEU A 115 9.09 3.37 0.66
CA LEU A 115 9.36 4.58 1.44
C LEU A 115 10.41 5.45 0.73
N ASP A 116 11.48 4.84 0.24
CA ASP A 116 12.50 5.56 -0.51
C ASP A 116 11.93 6.18 -1.78
N ALA A 117 11.10 5.44 -2.50
CA ALA A 117 10.48 5.92 -3.73
C ALA A 117 9.56 7.12 -3.48
N VAL A 118 8.78 7.09 -2.41
CA VAL A 118 7.91 8.20 -2.05
C VAL A 118 8.73 9.44 -1.70
N HIS A 119 9.79 9.28 -0.92
CA HIS A 119 10.65 10.40 -0.54
C HIS A 119 11.38 11.00 -1.75
N TYR A 120 11.60 10.22 -2.78
CA TYR A 120 12.16 10.73 -4.03
C TYR A 120 11.17 11.69 -4.74
N LEU A 121 9.87 11.46 -4.56
CA LEU A 121 8.82 12.29 -5.18
C LEU A 121 8.54 13.59 -4.42
N GLY A 122 8.82 13.62 -3.13
CA GLY A 122 8.54 14.79 -2.30
C GLY A 122 8.60 14.43 -0.84
N ARG A 123 8.25 15.39 0.02
CA ARG A 123 8.26 15.20 1.46
C ARG A 123 6.83 15.17 1.99
N PRO A 124 6.27 13.98 2.20
CA PRO A 124 4.91 13.89 2.77
C PRO A 124 4.92 14.34 4.24
N GLN A 125 3.75 14.69 4.74
CA GLN A 125 3.57 14.98 6.16
C GLN A 125 3.80 13.72 6.98
N CYS A 126 3.26 12.59 6.52
CA CYS A 126 3.51 11.28 7.10
C CYS A 126 3.15 10.20 6.10
N ILE A 127 3.57 8.99 6.39
CA ILE A 127 3.24 7.81 5.57
C ILE A 127 2.59 6.79 6.49
N GLN A 128 1.44 6.28 6.08
CA GLN A 128 0.73 5.19 6.74
C GLN A 128 0.77 3.99 5.81
N LEU A 129 0.69 2.79 6.37
CA LEU A 129 0.79 1.55 5.60
C LEU A 129 -0.47 0.71 5.77
N ALA A 130 -1.09 0.38 4.65
CA ALA A 130 -2.24 -0.51 4.60
C ALA A 130 -1.88 -1.76 3.81
N VAL A 131 -2.12 -2.93 4.38
CA VAL A 131 -1.87 -4.20 3.68
C VAL A 131 -3.10 -5.09 3.82
N LEU A 132 -3.33 -5.91 2.81
CA LEU A 132 -4.42 -6.86 2.86
C LEU A 132 -4.09 -8.00 3.82
N VAL A 133 -2.86 -8.52 3.74
CA VAL A 133 -2.42 -9.65 4.55
C VAL A 133 -1.08 -9.33 5.20
N ASP A 134 -0.97 -9.57 6.50
CA ASP A 134 0.30 -9.49 7.22
C ASP A 134 0.71 -10.91 7.62
N ARG A 135 1.85 -11.38 7.11
CA ARG A 135 2.36 -12.72 7.35
C ARG A 135 3.31 -12.80 8.54
N GLY A 136 3.74 -11.66 9.09
CA GLY A 136 4.78 -11.64 10.10
C GLY A 136 6.18 -11.77 9.50
N HIS A 137 7.13 -12.33 10.25
CA HIS A 137 8.50 -12.61 9.80
C HIS A 137 9.26 -11.39 9.30
N ARG A 138 9.19 -10.29 10.06
CA ARG A 138 9.87 -9.06 9.68
C ARG A 138 11.40 -9.19 9.74
N GLU A 139 12.05 -8.57 8.77
CA GLU A 139 13.49 -8.31 8.84
C GLU A 139 13.79 -6.85 9.15
N LEU A 140 12.79 -5.98 9.01
CA LEU A 140 12.89 -4.55 9.26
C LEU A 140 11.82 -4.12 10.26
N PRO A 141 12.05 -3.05 11.03
CA PRO A 141 11.08 -2.57 12.01
C PRO A 141 9.94 -1.80 11.34
N ILE A 142 9.17 -2.50 10.53
CA ILE A 142 8.04 -1.96 9.79
C ILE A 142 6.77 -2.59 10.31
N LYS A 143 5.79 -1.75 10.63
CA LYS A 143 4.51 -2.18 11.16
C LYS A 143 3.40 -1.58 10.31
N PRO A 144 2.42 -2.38 9.89
CA PRO A 144 1.28 -1.82 9.16
C PRO A 144 0.35 -1.08 10.11
N ASP A 145 -0.23 0.01 9.61
CA ASP A 145 -1.24 0.76 10.35
C ASP A 145 -2.61 0.14 10.19
N PHE A 146 -2.86 -0.46 9.03
CA PHE A 146 -4.15 -1.06 8.69
C PHE A 146 -3.91 -2.42 8.07
N VAL A 147 -4.61 -3.45 8.56
CA VAL A 147 -4.42 -4.83 8.11
C VAL A 147 -5.76 -5.47 7.83
N GLY A 148 -5.88 -6.07 6.66
CA GLY A 148 -7.06 -6.86 6.32
C GLY A 148 -7.15 -8.14 7.14
N LYS A 149 -6.05 -8.90 7.19
CA LYS A 149 -6.00 -10.14 7.94
C LYS A 149 -4.56 -10.46 8.34
N ASN A 150 -4.38 -10.89 9.58
CA ASN A 150 -3.11 -11.43 10.05
C ASN A 150 -3.08 -12.93 9.77
N VAL A 151 -2.06 -13.38 9.04
CA VAL A 151 -1.90 -14.80 8.67
C VAL A 151 -0.46 -15.20 9.00
N PRO A 152 -0.16 -15.47 10.27
CA PRO A 152 1.20 -15.88 10.64
C PRO A 152 1.52 -17.25 10.00
N THR A 153 2.73 -17.37 9.48
CA THR A 153 3.16 -18.59 8.78
C THR A 153 4.50 -19.10 9.29
#